data_3bfdd7dbcb2b6896b504a90b9640b7d7
#
_entry.id   3bfdd7dbcb2b6896b504a90b9640b7d7
#
_cell.length_a   1.000
_cell.length_b   1.000
_cell.length_c   1.000
_cell.angle_alpha   90.00
_cell.angle_beta   90.00
_cell.angle_gamma   90.00
#
_symmetry.space_group_name_H-M   'P 1'
#
loop_
_entity.id
_entity.type
_entity.pdbx_description
1 polymer ?
#
loop_
_entity_poly.entity_id
_entity_poly.type
_entity_poly.pdbx_seq_one_letter_code
_entity_poly.pdbx_strand_id
1 'polypeptide(L)'
;MKIAIIGAMEEEVTILRDKLDNREQQMIAGSEFTTGVYNGADIILLKSGIGKVNAALSTTLLLDRYKPDYVINTGSAGGFHSSLNVGDVVISTEVRHNDVDVTAFGYEYGQVPGLPAAYKPDPKLVEIAVKKAEEITDIHVAKGLIVTGDSFLNDPDKVAFIRSKFQNLYAGEMEAAAIAQVCHQFEVPFVIIRALSDIAGKESNISFDQFLDQAAKHSADLVLKIVEAI
;
A
#
# COMPACT_ATOMS: atom_id res chain seq x y z
N MET A 1 -1.30 -21.00 7.64
CA MET A 1 -1.47 -19.96 6.61
C MET A 1 -0.43 -18.89 6.85
N LYS A 2 0.20 -18.41 5.80
CA LYS A 2 1.32 -17.48 5.87
C LYS A 2 0.93 -16.17 5.18
N ILE A 3 0.96 -15.05 5.92
CA ILE A 3 0.54 -13.74 5.41
C ILE A 3 1.73 -12.78 5.46
N ALA A 4 2.03 -12.14 4.35
CA ALA A 4 3.00 -11.05 4.31
C ALA A 4 2.31 -9.71 4.48
N ILE A 5 2.86 -8.86 5.33
CA ILE A 5 2.43 -7.47 5.51
C ILE A 5 3.62 -6.58 5.17
N ILE A 6 3.41 -5.57 4.32
CA ILE A 6 4.46 -4.68 3.83
C ILE A 6 4.12 -3.24 4.17
N GLY A 7 4.98 -2.58 4.94
CA GLY A 7 5.01 -1.13 5.13
C GLY A 7 6.36 -0.57 4.68
N ALA A 8 6.43 0.72 4.37
CA ALA A 8 7.66 1.35 3.88
C ALA A 8 8.52 1.94 5.01
N MET A 9 7.89 2.43 6.06
CA MET A 9 8.51 3.21 7.12
C MET A 9 8.35 2.57 8.50
N GLU A 10 9.12 3.04 9.47
CA GLU A 10 9.07 2.55 10.85
C GLU A 10 7.69 2.79 11.49
N GLU A 11 7.13 3.98 11.28
CA GLU A 11 5.83 4.39 11.78
C GLU A 11 4.70 3.45 11.32
N GLU A 12 4.82 2.92 10.09
CA GLU A 12 3.83 2.04 9.48
C GLU A 12 3.91 0.58 9.97
N VAL A 13 5.08 0.15 10.45
CA VAL A 13 5.30 -1.26 10.85
C VAL A 13 5.37 -1.48 12.35
N THR A 14 5.67 -0.46 13.15
CA THR A 14 5.88 -0.60 14.61
C THR A 14 4.69 -1.21 15.31
N ILE A 15 3.47 -0.68 15.06
CA ILE A 15 2.23 -1.17 15.71
C ILE A 15 2.00 -2.65 15.35
N LEU A 16 2.21 -3.02 14.10
CA LEU A 16 2.06 -4.40 13.62
C LEU A 16 3.11 -5.31 14.23
N ARG A 17 4.38 -4.86 14.27
CA ARG A 17 5.49 -5.60 14.86
C ARG A 17 5.25 -5.91 16.34
N ASP A 18 4.71 -4.96 17.09
CA ASP A 18 4.45 -5.11 18.52
C ASP A 18 3.31 -6.09 18.84
N LYS A 19 2.48 -6.43 17.87
CA LYS A 19 1.41 -7.43 17.99
C LYS A 19 1.86 -8.85 17.68
N LEU A 20 3.05 -9.06 17.13
CA LEU A 20 3.53 -10.38 16.80
C LEU A 20 4.12 -11.09 18.02
N ASP A 21 3.74 -12.35 18.22
CA ASP A 21 4.37 -13.27 19.14
C ASP A 21 5.55 -13.98 18.46
N ASN A 22 6.53 -14.44 19.26
CA ASN A 22 7.70 -15.23 18.81
C ASN A 22 8.48 -14.55 17.66
N ARG A 23 8.75 -13.24 17.81
CA ARG A 23 9.40 -12.42 16.79
C ARG A 23 10.84 -12.78 16.54
N GLU A 24 11.20 -12.91 15.26
CA GLU A 24 12.58 -12.98 14.80
C GLU A 24 12.79 -11.90 13.72
N GLN A 25 13.89 -11.14 13.83
CA GLN A 25 14.19 -10.05 12.89
C GLN A 25 15.44 -10.35 12.08
N GLN A 26 15.42 -10.05 10.81
CA GLN A 26 16.54 -10.18 9.89
C GLN A 26 16.62 -8.99 8.95
N MET A 27 17.82 -8.43 8.79
CA MET A 27 18.11 -7.42 7.76
C MET A 27 18.61 -8.10 6.49
N ILE A 28 17.96 -7.82 5.34
CA ILE A 28 18.35 -8.34 4.03
C ILE A 28 18.30 -7.19 3.02
N ALA A 29 19.41 -6.90 2.36
CA ALA A 29 19.51 -5.85 1.33
C ALA A 29 18.95 -4.48 1.78
N GLY A 30 19.15 -4.11 3.04
CA GLY A 30 18.69 -2.84 3.60
C GLY A 30 17.22 -2.83 4.06
N SER A 31 16.48 -3.92 3.87
CA SER A 31 15.10 -4.07 4.32
C SER A 31 15.01 -4.97 5.55
N GLU A 32 14.08 -4.67 6.46
CA GLU A 32 13.87 -5.44 7.68
C GLU A 32 12.72 -6.43 7.49
N PHE A 33 12.99 -7.69 7.77
CA PHE A 33 12.02 -8.78 7.79
C PHE A 33 11.81 -9.23 9.23
N THR A 34 10.58 -9.15 9.72
CA THR A 34 10.19 -9.68 11.03
C THR A 34 9.21 -10.82 10.82
N THR A 35 9.60 -12.02 11.22
CA THR A 35 8.66 -13.16 11.28
C THR A 35 8.07 -13.26 12.67
N GLY A 36 6.85 -13.77 12.77
CA GLY A 36 6.16 -13.98 14.04
C GLY A 36 4.79 -14.61 13.84
N VAL A 37 4.02 -14.68 14.90
CA VAL A 37 2.66 -15.23 14.88
C VAL A 37 1.67 -14.18 15.36
N TYR A 38 0.55 -14.04 14.67
CA TYR A 38 -0.59 -13.24 15.12
C TYR A 38 -1.89 -14.00 14.84
N ASN A 39 -2.71 -14.16 15.88
CA ASN A 39 -3.99 -14.88 15.81
C ASN A 39 -3.91 -16.27 15.13
N GLY A 40 -2.81 -16.99 15.34
CA GLY A 40 -2.57 -18.32 14.78
C GLY A 40 -2.11 -18.35 13.32
N ALA A 41 -1.94 -17.20 12.68
CA ALA A 41 -1.33 -17.08 11.36
C ALA A 41 0.18 -16.79 11.46
N ASP A 42 0.97 -17.37 10.56
CA ASP A 42 2.38 -17.02 10.39
C ASP A 42 2.48 -15.70 9.64
N ILE A 43 3.07 -14.68 10.25
CA ILE A 43 3.22 -13.35 9.68
C ILE A 43 4.66 -13.09 9.27
N ILE A 44 4.84 -12.55 8.07
CA ILE A 44 6.08 -11.93 7.64
C ILE A 44 5.82 -10.44 7.47
N LEU A 45 6.29 -9.64 8.41
CA LEU A 45 6.23 -8.21 8.35
C LEU A 45 7.51 -7.67 7.70
N LEU A 46 7.36 -6.94 6.60
CA LEU A 46 8.44 -6.34 5.84
C LEU A 46 8.42 -4.81 6.00
N LYS A 47 9.52 -4.23 6.44
CA LYS A 47 9.81 -2.81 6.25
C LYS A 47 10.66 -2.65 4.99
N SER A 48 10.01 -2.22 3.91
CA SER A 48 10.62 -2.22 2.58
C SER A 48 11.59 -1.07 2.33
N GLY A 49 11.40 0.07 3.01
CA GLY A 49 11.94 1.36 2.61
C GLY A 49 11.06 2.03 1.54
N ILE A 50 11.24 3.36 1.40
CA ILE A 50 10.42 4.21 0.53
C ILE A 50 10.85 4.07 -0.93
N GLY A 51 9.88 4.13 -1.85
CA GLY A 51 10.07 4.20 -3.29
C GLY A 51 10.03 2.85 -4.00
N LYS A 52 9.78 2.90 -5.31
CA LYS A 52 9.49 1.73 -6.14
C LYS A 52 10.61 0.69 -6.17
N VAL A 53 11.87 1.13 -6.20
CA VAL A 53 13.02 0.21 -6.26
C VAL A 53 13.15 -0.57 -4.96
N ASN A 54 13.07 0.10 -3.80
CA ASN A 54 13.11 -0.57 -2.49
C ASN A 54 11.94 -1.54 -2.34
N ALA A 55 10.74 -1.10 -2.70
CA ALA A 55 9.52 -1.91 -2.63
C ALA A 55 9.62 -3.17 -3.53
N ALA A 56 10.07 -3.03 -4.79
CA ALA A 56 10.20 -4.15 -5.70
C ALA A 56 11.27 -5.15 -5.25
N LEU A 57 12.46 -4.65 -4.86
CA LEU A 57 13.58 -5.48 -4.40
C LEU A 57 13.19 -6.31 -3.17
N SER A 58 12.63 -5.65 -2.17
CA SER A 58 12.28 -6.31 -0.90
C SER A 58 11.09 -7.25 -1.04
N THR A 59 10.08 -6.89 -1.85
CA THR A 59 8.93 -7.77 -2.15
C THR A 59 9.37 -9.01 -2.91
N THR A 60 10.30 -8.89 -3.86
CA THR A 60 10.87 -10.05 -4.56
C THR A 60 11.55 -11.01 -3.59
N LEU A 61 12.39 -10.48 -2.68
CA LEU A 61 13.05 -11.30 -1.65
C LEU A 61 12.03 -11.95 -0.70
N LEU A 62 10.97 -11.23 -0.35
CA LEU A 62 9.89 -11.72 0.50
C LEU A 62 9.18 -12.90 -0.16
N LEU A 63 8.73 -12.76 -1.41
CA LEU A 63 7.98 -13.80 -2.11
C LEU A 63 8.84 -15.03 -2.41
N ASP A 64 10.09 -14.84 -2.83
CA ASP A 64 11.01 -15.94 -3.12
C ASP A 64 11.36 -16.76 -1.88
N ARG A 65 11.68 -16.10 -0.76
CA ARG A 65 12.18 -16.76 0.45
C ARG A 65 11.09 -17.34 1.34
N TYR A 66 9.99 -16.58 1.53
CA TYR A 66 8.97 -16.91 2.53
C TYR A 66 7.72 -17.56 1.92
N LYS A 67 7.45 -17.34 0.63
CA LYS A 67 6.32 -17.90 -0.12
C LYS A 67 4.99 -17.74 0.62
N PRO A 68 4.56 -16.51 0.91
CA PRO A 68 3.31 -16.26 1.59
C PRO A 68 2.10 -16.61 0.71
N ASP A 69 0.99 -16.96 1.35
CA ASP A 69 -0.28 -17.21 0.67
C ASP A 69 -0.96 -15.90 0.22
N TYR A 70 -0.72 -14.80 0.97
CA TYR A 70 -1.30 -13.47 0.71
C TYR A 70 -0.31 -12.36 1.03
N VAL A 71 -0.46 -11.24 0.32
CA VAL A 71 0.26 -9.98 0.58
C VAL A 71 -0.72 -8.87 0.91
N ILE A 72 -0.51 -8.18 2.03
CA ILE A 72 -1.21 -6.96 2.40
C ILE A 72 -0.18 -5.83 2.45
N ASN A 73 -0.30 -4.84 1.57
CA ASN A 73 0.51 -3.63 1.69
C ASN A 73 -0.29 -2.57 2.44
N THR A 74 0.34 -1.97 3.42
CA THR A 74 -0.22 -0.94 4.29
C THR A 74 0.68 0.29 4.29
N GLY A 75 0.14 1.44 4.68
CA GLY A 75 0.90 2.67 4.83
C GLY A 75 0.08 3.93 4.61
N SER A 76 0.78 5.06 4.60
CA SER A 76 0.23 6.39 4.36
C SER A 76 0.11 6.70 2.87
N ALA A 77 -0.72 7.69 2.52
CA ALA A 77 -0.87 8.21 1.17
C ALA A 77 -1.44 9.63 1.15
N GLY A 78 -1.20 10.36 0.07
CA GLY A 78 -1.88 11.61 -0.24
C GLY A 78 -3.25 11.37 -0.88
N GLY A 79 -4.30 12.00 -0.34
CA GLY A 79 -5.67 11.88 -0.84
C GLY A 79 -5.90 12.69 -2.12
N PHE A 80 -6.61 12.12 -3.08
CA PHE A 80 -6.96 12.78 -4.33
C PHE A 80 -8.47 13.05 -4.49
N HIS A 81 -9.30 12.15 -4.02
CA HIS A 81 -10.75 12.26 -4.21
C HIS A 81 -11.36 13.29 -3.24
N SER A 82 -12.28 14.12 -3.75
CA SER A 82 -12.87 15.25 -3.00
C SER A 82 -13.74 14.84 -1.81
N SER A 83 -14.19 13.59 -1.75
CA SER A 83 -14.97 13.06 -0.62
C SER A 83 -14.11 12.61 0.55
N LEU A 84 -12.77 12.62 0.40
CA LEU A 84 -11.86 12.09 1.40
C LEU A 84 -11.22 13.20 2.24
N ASN A 85 -10.98 12.87 3.49
CA ASN A 85 -10.28 13.69 4.46
C ASN A 85 -9.02 12.98 4.98
N VAL A 86 -8.15 13.73 5.63
CA VAL A 86 -7.02 13.16 6.38
C VAL A 86 -7.55 12.19 7.45
N GLY A 87 -6.92 11.02 7.56
CA GLY A 87 -7.34 9.94 8.44
C GLY A 87 -8.28 8.91 7.80
N ASP A 88 -8.90 9.23 6.66
CA ASP A 88 -9.69 8.24 5.90
C ASP A 88 -8.80 7.13 5.31
N VAL A 89 -9.40 5.97 5.04
CA VAL A 89 -8.68 4.82 4.49
C VAL A 89 -9.18 4.50 3.08
N VAL A 90 -8.25 4.17 2.19
CA VAL A 90 -8.54 3.73 0.83
C VAL A 90 -8.12 2.26 0.67
N ILE A 91 -9.06 1.41 0.27
CA ILE A 91 -8.84 0.02 -0.17
C ILE A 91 -8.73 0.03 -1.69
N SER A 92 -7.65 -0.54 -2.24
CA SER A 92 -7.44 -0.54 -3.69
C SER A 92 -8.51 -1.33 -4.45
N THR A 93 -9.01 -0.76 -5.55
CA THR A 93 -9.75 -1.50 -6.60
C THR A 93 -8.85 -1.84 -7.78
N GLU A 94 -7.85 -1.02 -8.00
CA GLU A 94 -6.73 -1.23 -8.90
C GLU A 94 -5.55 -0.37 -8.48
N VAL A 95 -4.35 -0.73 -8.94
CA VAL A 95 -3.11 -0.02 -8.66
C VAL A 95 -2.38 0.22 -9.98
N ARG A 96 -1.87 1.45 -10.18
CA ARG A 96 -1.16 1.86 -11.41
C ARG A 96 0.09 2.67 -11.08
N HIS A 97 1.09 2.63 -11.96
CA HIS A 97 2.17 3.63 -11.91
C HIS A 97 1.67 4.99 -12.41
N ASN A 98 2.15 6.08 -11.79
CA ASN A 98 1.82 7.45 -12.23
C ASN A 98 2.98 8.18 -12.90
N ASP A 99 4.10 7.51 -13.09
CA ASP A 99 5.35 8.07 -13.61
C ASP A 99 5.98 7.24 -14.74
N VAL A 100 5.23 6.26 -15.28
CA VAL A 100 5.62 5.50 -16.47
C VAL A 100 4.91 6.10 -17.68
N ASP A 101 5.67 6.58 -18.65
CA ASP A 101 5.13 7.11 -19.92
C ASP A 101 5.83 6.49 -21.12
N VAL A 102 5.15 5.54 -21.74
CA VAL A 102 5.53 4.92 -23.01
C VAL A 102 4.37 5.02 -24.03
N THR A 103 3.55 6.06 -23.89
CA THR A 103 2.39 6.32 -24.76
C THR A 103 2.77 6.53 -26.22
N ALA A 104 4.01 6.99 -26.48
CA ALA A 104 4.56 7.07 -27.83
C ALA A 104 4.57 5.73 -28.60
N PHE A 105 4.50 4.60 -27.89
CA PHE A 105 4.43 3.24 -28.45
C PHE A 105 3.04 2.60 -28.35
N GLY A 106 1.99 3.40 -28.06
CA GLY A 106 0.61 2.93 -28.00
C GLY A 106 0.18 2.28 -26.68
N TYR A 107 1.02 2.35 -25.63
CA TYR A 107 0.65 1.89 -24.30
C TYR A 107 -0.21 2.93 -23.55
N GLU A 108 -0.98 2.48 -22.58
CA GLU A 108 -1.66 3.41 -21.65
C GLU A 108 -0.63 4.14 -20.77
N TYR A 109 -0.97 5.38 -20.36
CA TYR A 109 -0.16 6.09 -19.36
C TYR A 109 -0.14 5.29 -18.04
N GLY A 110 1.04 5.09 -17.47
CA GLY A 110 1.25 4.24 -16.29
C GLY A 110 1.51 2.76 -16.60
N GLN A 111 1.41 2.34 -17.87
CA GLN A 111 1.66 0.95 -18.25
C GLN A 111 3.14 0.69 -18.52
N VAL A 112 3.71 -0.30 -17.85
CA VAL A 112 5.03 -0.85 -18.16
C VAL A 112 4.92 -1.77 -19.38
N PRO A 113 5.79 -1.66 -20.42
CA PRO A 113 5.73 -2.51 -21.60
C PRO A 113 5.72 -4.00 -21.28
N GLY A 114 4.80 -4.74 -21.90
CA GLY A 114 4.65 -6.17 -21.70
C GLY A 114 3.90 -6.58 -20.42
N LEU A 115 3.45 -5.61 -19.62
CA LEU A 115 2.70 -5.84 -18.39
C LEU A 115 1.30 -5.20 -18.45
N PRO A 116 0.37 -5.57 -17.56
CA PRO A 116 -0.95 -4.94 -17.48
C PRO A 116 -0.86 -3.43 -17.19
N ALA A 117 -1.81 -2.65 -17.70
CA ALA A 117 -1.91 -1.23 -17.39
C ALA A 117 -2.32 -0.97 -15.92
N ALA A 118 -3.03 -1.93 -15.33
CA ALA A 118 -3.46 -1.89 -13.93
C ALA A 118 -3.29 -3.25 -13.27
N TYR A 119 -2.86 -3.26 -12.01
CA TYR A 119 -2.79 -4.44 -11.17
C TYR A 119 -4.04 -4.49 -10.28
N LYS A 120 -4.78 -5.59 -10.36
CA LYS A 120 -6.03 -5.76 -9.59
C LYS A 120 -5.75 -6.54 -8.32
N PRO A 121 -6.21 -6.04 -7.15
CA PRO A 121 -6.14 -6.78 -5.91
C PRO A 121 -7.02 -8.04 -5.97
N ASP A 122 -6.76 -8.98 -5.07
CA ASP A 122 -7.58 -10.17 -4.91
C ASP A 122 -8.99 -9.80 -4.42
N PRO A 123 -10.08 -10.22 -5.13
CA PRO A 123 -11.44 -9.84 -4.76
C PRO A 123 -11.86 -10.29 -3.36
N LYS A 124 -11.38 -11.47 -2.91
CA LYS A 124 -11.69 -12.00 -1.59
C LYS A 124 -11.05 -11.16 -0.49
N LEU A 125 -9.79 -10.75 -0.69
CA LEU A 125 -9.10 -9.85 0.25
C LEU A 125 -9.79 -8.48 0.31
N VAL A 126 -10.22 -7.94 -0.81
CA VAL A 126 -10.98 -6.68 -0.87
C VAL A 126 -12.31 -6.80 -0.13
N GLU A 127 -13.06 -7.90 -0.32
CA GLU A 127 -14.32 -8.12 0.38
C GLU A 127 -14.13 -8.21 1.90
N ILE A 128 -13.11 -8.95 2.35
CA ILE A 128 -12.75 -9.04 3.77
C ILE A 128 -12.37 -7.65 4.31
N ALA A 129 -11.53 -6.90 3.60
CA ALA A 129 -11.10 -5.57 4.01
C ALA A 129 -12.28 -4.61 4.16
N VAL A 130 -13.22 -4.59 3.21
CA VAL A 130 -14.44 -3.76 3.28
C VAL A 130 -15.29 -4.14 4.47
N LYS A 131 -15.56 -5.43 4.67
CA LYS A 131 -16.35 -5.92 5.79
C LYS A 131 -15.72 -5.56 7.14
N LYS A 132 -14.40 -5.69 7.26
CA LYS A 132 -13.69 -5.35 8.49
C LYS A 132 -13.58 -3.84 8.74
N ALA A 133 -13.57 -3.06 7.68
CA ALA A 133 -13.64 -1.61 7.78
C ALA A 133 -14.96 -1.12 8.40
N GLU A 134 -16.09 -1.78 8.13
CA GLU A 134 -17.39 -1.45 8.73
C GLU A 134 -17.43 -1.64 10.25
N GLU A 135 -16.51 -2.42 10.81
CA GLU A 135 -16.38 -2.62 12.26
C GLU A 135 -15.61 -1.49 12.97
N ILE A 136 -15.05 -0.53 12.21
CA ILE A 136 -14.26 0.58 12.74
C ILE A 136 -15.09 1.86 12.60
N THR A 137 -15.63 2.36 13.72
CA THR A 137 -16.62 3.45 13.71
C THR A 137 -16.06 4.85 13.44
N ASP A 138 -14.76 5.05 13.70
CA ASP A 138 -14.13 6.37 13.67
C ASP A 138 -13.35 6.64 12.36
N ILE A 139 -13.46 5.76 11.38
CA ILE A 139 -12.72 5.84 10.12
C ILE A 139 -13.71 5.74 8.94
N HIS A 140 -13.69 6.72 8.04
CA HIS A 140 -14.36 6.60 6.76
C HIS A 140 -13.46 5.78 5.81
N VAL A 141 -14.04 4.75 5.18
CA VAL A 141 -13.31 3.86 4.27
C VAL A 141 -13.92 3.92 2.88
N ALA A 142 -13.08 4.17 1.89
CA ALA A 142 -13.46 4.20 0.48
C ALA A 142 -12.72 3.12 -0.32
N LYS A 143 -13.27 2.76 -1.48
CA LYS A 143 -12.59 1.92 -2.48
C LYS A 143 -12.24 2.75 -3.69
N GLY A 144 -11.01 2.61 -4.21
CA GLY A 144 -10.63 3.37 -5.38
C GLY A 144 -9.27 3.02 -5.96
N LEU A 145 -8.95 3.72 -7.06
CA LEU A 145 -7.65 3.65 -7.70
C LEU A 145 -6.59 4.27 -6.80
N ILE A 146 -5.49 3.54 -6.61
CA ILE A 146 -4.26 4.04 -5.99
C ILE A 146 -3.17 4.12 -7.06
N VAL A 147 -2.47 5.25 -7.13
CA VAL A 147 -1.37 5.44 -8.08
C VAL A 147 -0.03 5.63 -7.37
N THR A 148 1.03 5.10 -7.97
CA THR A 148 2.38 5.07 -7.41
C THR A 148 3.39 5.77 -8.31
N GLY A 149 4.26 6.57 -7.71
CA GLY A 149 5.44 7.14 -8.40
C GLY A 149 6.52 7.58 -7.42
N ASP A 150 7.77 7.65 -7.87
CA ASP A 150 8.90 8.03 -7.02
C ASP A 150 8.96 9.56 -6.78
N SER A 151 7.85 10.12 -6.25
CA SER A 151 7.77 11.53 -5.89
C SER A 151 6.72 11.77 -4.82
N PHE A 152 7.07 12.56 -3.82
CA PHE A 152 6.10 13.13 -2.90
C PHE A 152 5.22 14.17 -3.63
N LEU A 153 3.89 14.06 -3.49
CA LEU A 153 2.93 14.81 -4.30
C LEU A 153 2.48 16.12 -3.62
N ASN A 154 3.43 17.05 -3.44
CA ASN A 154 3.21 18.37 -2.86
C ASN A 154 3.08 19.49 -3.91
N ASP A 155 3.53 19.28 -5.14
CA ASP A 155 3.44 20.24 -6.24
C ASP A 155 2.04 20.22 -6.87
N PRO A 156 1.26 21.33 -6.81
CA PRO A 156 -0.08 21.42 -7.38
C PRO A 156 -0.15 21.14 -8.89
N ASP A 157 0.85 21.55 -9.65
CA ASP A 157 0.88 21.34 -11.11
C ASP A 157 1.08 19.86 -11.43
N LYS A 158 1.97 19.18 -10.70
CA LYS A 158 2.17 17.75 -10.81
C LYS A 158 0.92 16.97 -10.41
N VAL A 159 0.26 17.37 -9.32
CA VAL A 159 -1.01 16.77 -8.88
C VAL A 159 -2.11 16.95 -9.92
N ALA A 160 -2.24 18.16 -10.50
CA ALA A 160 -3.20 18.43 -11.58
C ALA A 160 -2.91 17.57 -12.82
N PHE A 161 -1.64 17.43 -13.19
CA PHE A 161 -1.23 16.54 -14.29
C PHE A 161 -1.64 15.10 -14.04
N ILE A 162 -1.34 14.53 -12.87
CA ILE A 162 -1.71 13.15 -12.50
C ILE A 162 -3.23 12.98 -12.54
N ARG A 163 -4.00 13.93 -11.98
CA ARG A 163 -5.48 13.93 -12.06
C ARG A 163 -5.99 13.89 -13.49
N SER A 164 -5.31 14.54 -14.43
CA SER A 164 -5.69 14.54 -15.84
C SER A 164 -5.48 13.18 -16.53
N LYS A 165 -4.61 12.33 -15.98
CA LYS A 165 -4.28 11.01 -16.55
C LYS A 165 -5.15 9.88 -16.01
N PHE A 166 -5.69 10.03 -14.80
CA PHE A 166 -6.43 8.97 -14.13
C PHE A 166 -7.81 9.43 -13.69
N GLN A 167 -8.85 8.76 -14.18
CA GLN A 167 -10.21 8.96 -13.70
C GLN A 167 -10.42 8.22 -12.37
N ASN A 168 -11.28 8.77 -11.50
CA ASN A 168 -11.61 8.16 -10.20
C ASN A 168 -10.38 7.82 -9.34
N LEU A 169 -9.41 8.71 -9.33
CA LEU A 169 -8.20 8.60 -8.51
C LEU A 169 -8.52 8.94 -7.06
N TYR A 170 -8.18 8.02 -6.14
CA TYR A 170 -8.44 8.15 -4.71
C TYR A 170 -7.20 8.50 -3.91
N ALA A 171 -6.07 7.83 -4.15
CA ALA A 171 -4.84 8.05 -3.39
C ALA A 171 -3.59 7.94 -4.27
N GLY A 172 -2.53 8.60 -3.83
CA GLY A 172 -1.20 8.53 -4.45
C GLY A 172 -0.11 8.31 -3.40
N GLU A 173 0.84 7.45 -3.71
CA GLU A 173 1.92 7.06 -2.81
C GLU A 173 3.16 6.58 -3.61
N MET A 174 4.12 5.88 -2.98
CA MET A 174 5.42 5.63 -3.62
C MET A 174 5.82 4.15 -3.77
N GLU A 175 5.01 3.15 -3.39
CA GLU A 175 5.39 1.73 -3.35
C GLU A 175 4.39 0.76 -4.00
N ALA A 176 3.09 1.00 -3.86
CA ALA A 176 2.04 0.00 -4.09
C ALA A 176 2.06 -0.61 -5.50
N ALA A 177 2.30 0.17 -6.57
CA ALA A 177 2.34 -0.40 -7.92
C ALA A 177 3.58 -1.29 -8.12
N ALA A 178 4.70 -0.98 -7.47
CA ALA A 178 5.88 -1.84 -7.53
C ALA A 178 5.64 -3.17 -6.79
N ILE A 179 5.02 -3.12 -5.62
CA ILE A 179 4.61 -4.31 -4.87
C ILE A 179 3.59 -5.14 -5.66
N ALA A 180 2.55 -4.49 -6.19
CA ALA A 180 1.50 -5.14 -6.97
C ALA A 180 2.06 -5.78 -8.27
N GLN A 181 3.01 -5.13 -8.93
CA GLN A 181 3.70 -5.66 -10.10
C GLN A 181 4.48 -6.94 -9.76
N VAL A 182 5.22 -6.95 -8.66
CA VAL A 182 5.96 -8.13 -8.20
C VAL A 182 4.98 -9.25 -7.83
N CYS A 183 3.91 -8.95 -7.07
CA CYS A 183 2.88 -9.92 -6.73
C CYS A 183 2.22 -10.53 -7.97
N HIS A 184 1.94 -9.71 -9.00
CA HIS A 184 1.42 -10.17 -10.28
C HIS A 184 2.39 -11.15 -10.98
N GLN A 185 3.69 -10.85 -11.01
CA GLN A 185 4.70 -11.71 -11.65
C GLN A 185 4.95 -13.02 -10.89
N PHE A 186 4.73 -13.04 -9.58
CA PHE A 186 4.81 -14.24 -8.73
C PHE A 186 3.46 -14.95 -8.56
N GLU A 187 2.38 -14.41 -9.15
CA GLU A 187 1.00 -14.93 -9.04
C GLU A 187 0.51 -15.05 -7.58
N VAL A 188 0.96 -14.13 -6.71
CA VAL A 188 0.56 -14.07 -5.30
C VAL A 188 -0.56 -13.07 -5.11
N PRO A 189 -1.70 -13.48 -4.51
CA PRO A 189 -2.83 -12.59 -4.22
C PRO A 189 -2.43 -11.45 -3.27
N PHE A 190 -2.91 -10.22 -3.55
CA PHE A 190 -2.59 -9.05 -2.75
C PHE A 190 -3.77 -8.11 -2.56
N VAL A 191 -3.67 -7.22 -1.58
CA VAL A 191 -4.51 -6.03 -1.39
C VAL A 191 -3.67 -4.87 -0.89
N ILE A 192 -4.01 -3.64 -1.30
CA ILE A 192 -3.37 -2.41 -0.84
C ILE A 192 -4.34 -1.63 0.03
N ILE A 193 -3.89 -1.23 1.21
CA ILE A 193 -4.61 -0.43 2.21
C ILE A 193 -3.80 0.83 2.48
N ARG A 194 -4.39 2.00 2.28
CA ARG A 194 -3.71 3.28 2.53
C ARG A 194 -4.56 4.18 3.41
N ALA A 195 -3.99 4.72 4.47
CA ALA A 195 -4.60 5.78 5.27
C ALA A 195 -4.05 7.14 4.83
N LEU A 196 -4.92 8.15 4.77
CA LEU A 196 -4.53 9.45 4.26
C LEU A 196 -3.83 10.27 5.35
N SER A 197 -2.57 10.59 5.13
CA SER A 197 -1.78 11.51 5.96
C SER A 197 -1.94 12.97 5.52
N ASP A 198 -2.31 13.19 4.26
CA ASP A 198 -2.43 14.51 3.64
C ASP A 198 -3.41 14.48 2.46
N ILE A 199 -3.72 15.67 1.93
CA ILE A 199 -4.43 15.83 0.65
C ILE A 199 -3.43 16.36 -0.39
N ALA A 200 -3.23 15.60 -1.45
CA ALA A 200 -2.24 15.89 -2.48
C ALA A 200 -2.35 17.30 -3.03
N GLY A 201 -1.23 18.05 -3.00
CA GLY A 201 -1.14 19.42 -3.47
C GLY A 201 -1.65 20.50 -2.51
N LYS A 202 -2.01 20.18 -1.25
CA LYS A 202 -2.48 21.12 -0.23
C LYS A 202 -1.63 21.05 1.02
N GLU A 203 -0.55 21.84 1.12
CA GLU A 203 0.34 21.85 2.29
C GLU A 203 0.69 20.44 2.79
N SER A 204 0.86 19.51 1.83
CA SER A 204 0.92 18.06 2.08
C SER A 204 2.06 17.65 3.01
N ASN A 205 3.21 18.36 2.95
CA ASN A 205 4.35 18.10 3.81
C ASN A 205 4.05 18.39 5.29
N ILE A 206 3.35 19.50 5.60
CA ILE A 206 2.97 19.85 6.97
C ILE A 206 1.94 18.87 7.50
N SER A 207 0.96 18.53 6.68
CA SER A 207 -0.10 17.58 7.03
C SER A 207 0.48 16.18 7.23
N PHE A 208 1.39 15.73 6.37
CA PHE A 208 2.08 14.45 6.50
C PHE A 208 2.78 14.31 7.86
N ASP A 209 3.63 15.29 8.23
CA ASP A 209 4.35 15.25 9.51
C ASP A 209 3.40 15.24 10.74
N GLN A 210 2.24 15.89 10.63
CA GLN A 210 1.27 15.98 11.74
C GLN A 210 0.40 14.73 11.90
N PHE A 211 0.06 14.04 10.80
CA PHE A 211 -0.95 13.00 10.78
C PHE A 211 -0.42 11.60 10.43
N LEU A 212 0.89 11.46 10.20
CA LEU A 212 1.50 10.17 9.84
C LEU A 212 1.21 9.09 10.90
N ASP A 213 1.39 9.38 12.18
CA ASP A 213 1.15 8.42 13.26
C ASP A 213 -0.32 7.98 13.32
N GLN A 214 -1.25 8.91 13.09
CA GLN A 214 -2.68 8.58 13.04
C GLN A 214 -3.01 7.72 11.83
N ALA A 215 -2.49 8.06 10.65
CA ALA A 215 -2.67 7.28 9.44
C ALA A 215 -2.09 5.86 9.59
N ALA A 216 -0.89 5.75 10.16
CA ALA A 216 -0.25 4.46 10.44
C ALA A 216 -1.09 3.60 11.38
N LYS A 217 -1.66 4.21 12.44
CA LYS A 217 -2.56 3.50 13.36
C LYS A 217 -3.84 3.01 12.66
N HIS A 218 -4.52 3.87 11.89
CA HIS A 218 -5.76 3.50 11.21
C HIS A 218 -5.54 2.36 10.22
N SER A 219 -4.46 2.40 9.44
CA SER A 219 -4.16 1.33 8.50
C SER A 219 -3.75 0.04 9.22
N ALA A 220 -2.96 0.11 10.31
CA ALA A 220 -2.56 -1.05 11.08
C ALA A 220 -3.77 -1.74 11.75
N ASP A 221 -4.70 -0.97 12.34
CA ASP A 221 -5.91 -1.51 12.98
C ASP A 221 -6.77 -2.28 11.96
N LEU A 222 -6.93 -1.76 10.74
CA LEU A 222 -7.66 -2.46 9.69
C LEU A 222 -6.92 -3.73 9.22
N VAL A 223 -5.59 -3.65 9.04
CA VAL A 223 -4.77 -4.81 8.64
C VAL A 223 -4.89 -5.96 9.65
N LEU A 224 -4.81 -5.68 10.95
CA LEU A 224 -4.96 -6.69 12.00
C LEU A 224 -6.33 -7.38 11.92
N LYS A 225 -7.41 -6.61 11.74
CA LYS A 225 -8.77 -7.15 11.55
C LYS A 225 -8.90 -7.99 10.27
N ILE A 226 -8.21 -7.64 9.20
CA ILE A 226 -8.17 -8.44 7.97
C ILE A 226 -7.47 -9.77 8.23
N VAL A 227 -6.32 -9.77 8.90
CA VAL A 227 -5.59 -10.99 9.28
C VAL A 227 -6.43 -11.92 10.15
N GLU A 228 -7.23 -11.37 11.08
CA GLU A 228 -8.15 -12.14 11.92
C GLU A 228 -9.30 -12.82 11.14
N ALA A 229 -9.59 -12.35 9.94
CA ALA A 229 -10.73 -12.79 9.13
C ALA A 229 -10.35 -13.69 7.93
N ILE A 230 -9.06 -13.78 7.62
CA ILE A 230 -8.54 -14.67 6.57
C ILE A 230 -8.39 -16.10 7.11
#